data_f448396cb82915470e1dbf82d98ed03a
#
_entry.id   f448396cb82915470e1dbf82d98ed03a
#
_cell.length_a   1.000
_cell.length_b   1.000
_cell.length_c   1.000
_cell.angle_alpha   90.00
_cell.angle_beta   90.00
_cell.angle_gamma   90.00
#
_symmetry.space_group_name_H-M   'P 1'
#
loop_
_entity.id
_entity.type
_entity.pdbx_description
1 polymer ?
#
loop_
_entity_poly.entity_id
_entity_poly.type
_entity_poly.pdbx_seq_one_letter_code
_entity_poly.pdbx_strand_id
1 'polypeptide(L)'
;MNRKDSQNLRFTSWPSSKKPTHSILSPYTLPYFKAMESQNPQTSENLDSNPTSPSPANLVHKVKSNLVFQSKWAELNGAMGDLGTYIPIVLALTLAKDLNLGTTLIFTGVYNMVTGVIYGVPMPVQPMKSIAAVAISDGLDFNIPEIMAAGICTGAILLVLGATGLMQLVYKLIPLSVVRGIQLSQGLAFAMTAVKYIRKVQDFSKSKSKEHRHWVGLDGLILAIVCACFIIVINGAGEERNERETGNVDDEERNMRSKRIKKTMANIPSAFIVFLLGVVLAFIRKPAVVKDIKFGPSPMEIVQFTSHAWKQGFIKGTIPQLPLSILNSVIAVCKLSSDLFPGKEFSATSVSITVGLMNLVGCWFGAMPCCHGAGGLAGQYKFGGRSGGCVAILGAAKMALGLVLGTSLVRILDWFPVGILGVLLLFAGLELAMTCRDMNSKGECFVMLICTAVSLVGSSAALGFVCGMVVHVLLKLRNYSSRDQSACTVFINGTP
;
A
#
# COMPACT_ATOMS: atom_id res chain seq x y z
N MET A 1 -12.71 59.89 -26.30
CA MET A 1 -11.76 60.30 -27.37
C MET A 1 -10.90 59.07 -27.70
N ASN A 2 -11.22 58.43 -28.82
CA ASN A 2 -10.39 57.70 -29.80
C ASN A 2 -9.39 56.64 -29.28
N ARG A 3 -9.38 55.48 -29.80
CA ARG A 3 -9.55 54.63 -30.99
C ARG A 3 -8.74 53.34 -30.72
N LYS A 4 -9.33 52.21 -30.88
CA LYS A 4 -9.09 51.11 -31.84
C LYS A 4 -7.61 50.86 -32.18
N ASP A 5 -7.15 49.63 -31.89
CA ASP A 5 -6.42 48.83 -32.88
C ASP A 5 -6.59 47.33 -32.58
N SER A 6 -7.29 46.67 -33.49
CA SER A 6 -7.45 45.27 -33.66
C SER A 6 -6.33 44.74 -34.56
N GLN A 7 -5.52 43.76 -34.09
CA GLN A 7 -4.65 43.03 -35.00
C GLN A 7 -5.09 41.58 -35.10
N ASN A 8 -5.51 41.24 -36.32
CA ASN A 8 -5.79 39.93 -36.87
C ASN A 8 -4.55 39.01 -36.83
N LEU A 9 -4.61 37.85 -36.23
CA LEU A 9 -3.70 36.74 -36.47
C LEU A 9 -4.36 35.77 -37.45
N ARG A 10 -3.85 35.73 -38.67
CA ARG A 10 -4.20 34.80 -39.76
C ARG A 10 -3.75 33.40 -39.41
N PHE A 11 -4.67 32.46 -39.49
CA PHE A 11 -4.39 31.02 -39.62
C PHE A 11 -3.79 30.76 -41.00
N THR A 12 -2.56 30.25 -41.05
CA THR A 12 -1.96 29.69 -42.25
C THR A 12 -2.28 28.20 -42.35
N SER A 13 -2.89 27.86 -43.49
CA SER A 13 -3.25 26.54 -43.96
C SER A 13 -2.05 25.62 -44.15
N TRP A 14 -2.17 24.36 -43.71
CA TRP A 14 -1.25 23.26 -44.04
C TRP A 14 -1.60 22.65 -45.40
N PRO A 15 -0.62 22.28 -46.22
CA PRO A 15 -0.86 21.72 -47.53
C PRO A 15 -1.17 20.22 -47.44
N SER A 16 -2.19 19.80 -48.22
CA SER A 16 -2.54 18.44 -48.51
C SER A 16 -1.51 17.80 -49.45
N SER A 17 -0.98 16.64 -49.10
CA SER A 17 -0.21 15.82 -50.05
C SER A 17 -0.33 14.32 -49.77
N LYS A 18 -1.03 13.68 -50.72
CA LYS A 18 -0.84 12.34 -51.30
C LYS A 18 -0.66 11.11 -50.40
N LYS A 19 -1.60 10.18 -50.52
CA LYS A 19 -1.47 8.76 -50.20
C LYS A 19 -0.34 8.11 -51.00
N PRO A 20 0.30 7.09 -50.46
CA PRO A 20 0.54 5.84 -51.16
C PRO A 20 -0.03 4.64 -50.40
N THR A 21 -0.72 3.83 -51.18
CA THR A 21 -1.11 2.45 -50.92
C THR A 21 0.14 1.58 -50.81
N HIS A 22 0.33 0.90 -49.69
CA HIS A 22 0.86 -0.45 -49.62
C HIS A 22 0.60 -1.08 -48.24
N SER A 23 -0.07 -2.19 -48.27
CA SER A 23 -0.30 -3.16 -47.22
C SER A 23 1.03 -3.73 -46.70
N ILE A 24 1.35 -3.50 -45.41
CA ILE A 24 2.24 -4.36 -44.65
C ILE A 24 1.57 -4.63 -43.31
N LEU A 25 1.10 -5.85 -43.13
CA LEU A 25 0.65 -6.44 -41.88
C LEU A 25 1.79 -6.38 -40.86
N SER A 26 1.57 -5.63 -39.80
CA SER A 26 2.45 -5.62 -38.62
C SER A 26 2.13 -6.83 -37.74
N PRO A 27 3.14 -7.66 -37.36
CA PRO A 27 2.96 -8.83 -36.51
C PRO A 27 3.19 -8.49 -35.04
N TYR A 28 2.37 -7.60 -34.46
CA TYR A 28 2.45 -7.31 -33.02
C TYR A 28 1.05 -7.25 -32.40
N THR A 29 0.36 -8.38 -32.43
CA THR A 29 -0.71 -8.68 -31.49
C THR A 29 -0.57 -10.12 -31.03
N LEU A 30 -0.51 -10.30 -29.75
CA LEU A 30 -0.43 -11.50 -28.91
C LEU A 30 0.98 -11.96 -28.46
N PRO A 31 1.17 -11.95 -27.12
CA PRO A 31 1.18 -13.23 -26.44
C PRO A 31 0.45 -13.27 -25.08
N TYR A 32 -0.58 -12.47 -24.82
CA TYR A 32 -1.21 -12.48 -23.49
C TYR A 32 -2.52 -13.29 -23.41
N PHE A 33 -3.17 -13.55 -24.54
CA PHE A 33 -4.40 -14.35 -24.56
C PHE A 33 -4.17 -15.85 -24.78
N LYS A 34 -2.98 -16.26 -25.21
CA LYS A 34 -2.67 -17.67 -25.49
C LYS A 34 -2.21 -18.47 -24.27
N ALA A 35 -1.97 -17.79 -23.15
CA ALA A 35 -1.61 -18.46 -21.89
C ALA A 35 -2.79 -18.94 -21.06
N MET A 36 -4.02 -18.64 -21.45
CA MET A 36 -5.24 -19.03 -20.73
C MET A 36 -6.04 -20.17 -21.37
N GLU A 37 -5.69 -20.60 -22.58
CA GLU A 37 -6.47 -21.59 -23.35
C GLU A 37 -5.72 -22.88 -23.72
N SER A 38 -4.48 -23.02 -23.29
CA SER A 38 -3.67 -24.20 -23.58
C SER A 38 -3.12 -24.87 -22.31
N GLN A 39 -4.01 -25.29 -21.43
CA GLN A 39 -3.74 -26.36 -20.47
C GLN A 39 -4.81 -27.41 -20.61
N ASN A 40 -4.70 -28.21 -21.67
CA ASN A 40 -5.26 -29.54 -21.73
C ASN A 40 -4.08 -30.52 -21.67
N PRO A 41 -4.01 -31.40 -20.69
CA PRO A 41 -2.87 -32.31 -20.51
C PRO A 41 -3.07 -33.57 -21.32
N GLN A 42 -2.20 -33.79 -22.31
CA GLN A 42 -1.92 -35.15 -22.76
C GLN A 42 -0.44 -35.42 -22.50
N THR A 43 -0.15 -36.04 -21.41
CA THR A 43 0.85 -37.12 -21.32
C THR A 43 0.52 -37.94 -20.08
N SER A 44 0.20 -39.14 -20.35
CA SER A 44 0.01 -40.28 -19.45
C SER A 44 1.29 -40.62 -18.67
N GLU A 45 1.05 -41.25 -17.49
CA GLU A 45 1.96 -42.01 -16.66
C GLU A 45 2.72 -41.25 -15.57
N ASN A 46 2.11 -41.13 -14.38
CA ASN A 46 2.35 -41.98 -13.21
C ASN A 46 1.31 -41.64 -12.13
N LEU A 47 0.33 -42.50 -11.97
CA LEU A 47 -0.46 -42.65 -10.75
C LEU A 47 0.47 -43.19 -9.69
N ASP A 48 0.75 -42.39 -8.68
CA ASP A 48 0.87 -42.73 -7.27
C ASP A 48 1.55 -41.59 -6.52
N SER A 49 0.78 -40.62 -6.05
CA SER A 49 1.12 -39.88 -4.82
C SER A 49 -0.16 -39.31 -4.22
N ASN A 50 -0.65 -40.01 -3.20
CA ASN A 50 -1.52 -39.48 -2.16
C ASN A 50 -1.11 -38.03 -1.81
N PRO A 51 -2.03 -37.14 -1.43
CA PRO A 51 -1.67 -35.85 -0.85
C PRO A 51 -1.01 -36.13 0.51
N THR A 52 0.29 -36.41 0.48
CA THR A 52 1.11 -36.45 1.66
C THR A 52 1.07 -35.12 2.34
N SER A 53 0.58 -35.07 3.58
CA SER A 53 0.74 -33.97 4.51
C SER A 53 2.17 -33.41 4.39
N PRO A 54 2.35 -32.06 4.30
CA PRO A 54 3.67 -31.49 4.09
C PRO A 54 4.62 -31.99 5.18
N SER A 55 5.66 -32.69 4.79
CA SER A 55 6.70 -33.18 5.71
C SER A 55 7.24 -31.96 6.50
N PRO A 56 7.50 -32.12 7.82
CA PRO A 56 8.09 -31.02 8.63
C PRO A 56 9.33 -30.40 8.00
N ALA A 57 10.15 -31.18 7.29
CA ALA A 57 11.32 -30.74 6.56
C ALA A 57 10.97 -29.74 5.43
N ASN A 58 9.90 -29.98 4.69
CA ASN A 58 9.42 -29.09 3.63
C ASN A 58 8.89 -27.77 4.19
N LEU A 59 8.25 -27.80 5.37
CA LEU A 59 7.77 -26.60 6.06
C LEU A 59 8.95 -25.72 6.51
N VAL A 60 9.96 -26.32 7.15
CA VAL A 60 11.17 -25.61 7.61
C VAL A 60 11.91 -25.01 6.42
N HIS A 61 12.04 -25.74 5.32
CA HIS A 61 12.67 -25.22 4.09
C HIS A 61 11.90 -24.02 3.53
N LYS A 62 10.56 -24.08 3.48
CA LYS A 62 9.71 -22.97 3.02
C LYS A 62 9.85 -21.75 3.92
N VAL A 63 9.84 -21.92 5.24
CA VAL A 63 10.06 -20.84 6.20
C VAL A 63 11.43 -20.20 5.99
N LYS A 64 12.48 -21.02 5.88
CA LYS A 64 13.85 -20.53 5.64
C LYS A 64 13.93 -19.76 4.31
N SER A 65 13.35 -20.26 3.22
CA SER A 65 13.35 -19.59 1.93
C SER A 65 12.58 -18.26 1.94
N ASN A 66 11.48 -18.17 2.70
CA ASN A 66 10.69 -16.95 2.84
C ASN A 66 11.41 -15.85 3.64
N LEU A 67 12.29 -16.21 4.58
CA LEU A 67 13.03 -15.29 5.43
C LEU A 67 14.44 -14.96 4.94
N VAL A 68 14.89 -15.52 3.81
CA VAL A 68 16.23 -15.26 3.26
C VAL A 68 16.34 -13.81 2.82
N PHE A 69 17.32 -13.10 3.39
CA PHE A 69 17.67 -11.74 3.00
C PHE A 69 18.38 -11.73 1.65
N GLN A 70 17.87 -10.95 0.69
CA GLN A 70 18.57 -10.71 -0.56
C GLN A 70 19.77 -9.76 -0.34
N SER A 71 19.58 -8.75 0.51
CA SER A 71 20.63 -7.84 0.97
C SER A 71 20.27 -7.32 2.35
N LYS A 72 21.17 -7.49 3.34
CA LYS A 72 20.92 -7.08 4.73
C LYS A 72 20.55 -5.60 4.85
N TRP A 73 21.28 -4.73 4.16
CA TRP A 73 21.05 -3.28 4.22
C TRP A 73 19.79 -2.85 3.45
N ALA A 74 19.51 -3.49 2.32
CA ALA A 74 18.30 -3.19 1.55
C ALA A 74 17.03 -3.63 2.29
N GLU A 75 17.05 -4.81 2.93
CA GLU A 75 15.90 -5.28 3.74
C GLU A 75 15.67 -4.42 4.98
N LEU A 76 16.76 -3.99 5.66
CA LEU A 76 16.65 -3.05 6.78
C LEU A 76 16.11 -1.69 6.33
N ASN A 77 16.58 -1.17 5.19
CA ASN A 77 16.09 0.06 4.60
C ASN A 77 14.61 -0.08 4.22
N GLY A 78 14.23 -1.20 3.60
CA GLY A 78 12.85 -1.53 3.26
C GLY A 78 11.93 -1.54 4.49
N ALA A 79 12.39 -2.10 5.61
CA ALA A 79 11.61 -2.15 6.84
C ALA A 79 11.16 -0.75 7.32
N MET A 80 11.93 0.31 7.03
CA MET A 80 11.56 1.69 7.38
C MET A 80 10.43 2.27 6.51
N GLY A 81 10.16 1.68 5.34
CA GLY A 81 9.15 2.18 4.40
C GLY A 81 7.72 2.15 4.93
N ASP A 82 7.42 1.34 5.93
CA ASP A 82 6.11 1.28 6.59
C ASP A 82 5.91 2.36 7.67
N LEU A 83 6.98 2.91 8.23
CA LEU A 83 6.92 3.77 9.42
C LEU A 83 6.17 5.08 9.17
N GLY A 84 6.21 5.60 7.93
CA GLY A 84 5.46 6.79 7.54
C GLY A 84 3.94 6.64 7.63
N THR A 85 3.42 5.42 7.49
CA THR A 85 1.99 5.13 7.68
C THR A 85 1.66 4.66 9.09
N TYR A 86 2.51 3.87 9.69
CA TYR A 86 2.27 3.22 10.97
C TYR A 86 2.34 4.21 12.14
N ILE A 87 3.46 4.93 12.29
CA ILE A 87 3.72 5.79 13.45
C ILE A 87 2.66 6.87 13.66
N PRO A 88 2.25 7.66 12.64
CA PRO A 88 1.29 8.75 12.86
C PRO A 88 -0.06 8.27 13.38
N ILE A 89 -0.55 7.12 12.88
CA ILE A 89 -1.86 6.60 13.26
C ILE A 89 -1.82 6.04 14.68
N VAL A 90 -0.79 5.25 14.99
CA VAL A 90 -0.63 4.66 16.33
C VAL A 90 -0.40 5.73 17.37
N LEU A 91 0.44 6.73 17.06
CA LEU A 91 0.68 7.86 17.95
C LEU A 91 -0.60 8.67 18.21
N ALA A 92 -1.38 8.93 17.16
CA ALA A 92 -2.66 9.63 17.30
C ALA A 92 -3.65 8.87 18.20
N LEU A 93 -3.77 7.56 18.03
CA LEU A 93 -4.66 6.73 18.89
C LEU A 93 -4.15 6.66 20.33
N THR A 94 -2.83 6.57 20.54
CA THR A 94 -2.26 6.57 21.89
C THR A 94 -2.46 7.90 22.59
N LEU A 95 -2.29 9.03 21.90
CA LEU A 95 -2.44 10.37 22.50
C LEU A 95 -3.91 10.81 22.66
N ALA A 96 -4.80 10.34 21.77
CA ALA A 96 -6.20 10.76 21.79
C ALA A 96 -7.13 9.79 22.54
N LYS A 97 -6.76 8.53 22.67
CA LYS A 97 -7.62 7.45 23.19
C LYS A 97 -6.94 6.55 24.21
N ASP A 98 -5.74 6.90 24.66
CA ASP A 98 -4.97 6.12 25.63
C ASP A 98 -4.72 4.66 25.18
N LEU A 99 -4.58 4.44 23.86
CA LEU A 99 -4.25 3.13 23.32
C LEU A 99 -2.93 2.62 23.92
N ASN A 100 -2.92 1.39 24.41
CA ASN A 100 -1.71 0.77 24.94
C ASN A 100 -0.69 0.51 23.81
N LEU A 101 0.28 1.42 23.68
CA LEU A 101 1.31 1.35 22.65
C LEU A 101 2.17 0.09 22.78
N GLY A 102 2.55 -0.28 24.00
CA GLY A 102 3.39 -1.46 24.25
C GLY A 102 2.72 -2.74 23.79
N THR A 103 1.47 -2.97 24.19
CA THR A 103 0.67 -4.12 23.75
C THR A 103 0.51 -4.12 22.23
N THR A 104 0.19 -2.98 21.63
CA THR A 104 0.04 -2.84 20.17
C THR A 104 1.33 -3.19 19.43
N LEU A 105 2.50 -2.75 19.92
CA LEU A 105 3.78 -3.06 19.31
C LEU A 105 4.15 -4.54 19.42
N ILE A 106 3.87 -5.18 20.54
CA ILE A 106 4.13 -6.61 20.74
C ILE A 106 3.29 -7.43 19.76
N PHE A 107 1.97 -7.22 19.72
CA PHE A 107 1.08 -7.97 18.83
C PHE A 107 1.38 -7.70 17.35
N THR A 108 1.50 -6.45 16.94
CA THR A 108 1.85 -6.13 15.53
C THR A 108 3.25 -6.58 15.16
N GLY A 109 4.17 -6.66 16.14
CA GLY A 109 5.49 -7.24 15.98
C GLY A 109 5.43 -8.73 15.66
N VAL A 110 4.70 -9.49 16.48
CA VAL A 110 4.47 -10.93 16.24
C VAL A 110 3.78 -11.15 14.89
N TYR A 111 2.74 -10.37 14.58
CA TYR A 111 2.02 -10.51 13.32
C TYR A 111 2.89 -10.22 12.10
N ASN A 112 3.77 -9.22 12.17
CA ASN A 112 4.74 -8.95 11.11
C ASN A 112 5.71 -10.13 10.89
N MET A 113 6.22 -10.73 11.96
CA MET A 113 7.10 -11.89 11.87
C MET A 113 6.36 -13.09 11.24
N VAL A 114 5.15 -13.39 11.71
CA VAL A 114 4.31 -14.46 11.17
C VAL A 114 3.98 -14.22 9.70
N THR A 115 3.64 -13.00 9.32
CA THR A 115 3.36 -12.59 7.93
C THR A 115 4.58 -12.82 7.03
N GLY A 116 5.79 -12.44 7.51
CA GLY A 116 7.03 -12.67 6.79
C GLY A 116 7.30 -14.14 6.53
N VAL A 117 7.04 -14.98 7.54
CA VAL A 117 7.16 -16.44 7.45
C VAL A 117 6.16 -17.03 6.44
N ILE A 118 4.90 -16.60 6.49
CA ILE A 118 3.83 -17.18 5.65
C ILE A 118 4.00 -16.77 4.18
N TYR A 119 4.15 -15.46 3.91
CA TYR A 119 4.08 -14.93 2.55
C TYR A 119 5.43 -14.73 1.88
N GLY A 120 6.51 -14.61 2.64
CA GLY A 120 7.87 -14.44 2.11
C GLY A 120 8.08 -13.12 1.34
N VAL A 121 7.21 -12.12 1.53
CA VAL A 121 7.27 -10.79 0.91
C VAL A 121 7.12 -9.72 1.99
N PRO A 122 7.57 -8.49 1.74
CA PRO A 122 7.48 -7.38 2.69
C PRO A 122 6.04 -6.85 2.78
N MET A 123 5.15 -7.62 3.39
CA MET A 123 3.72 -7.31 3.57
C MET A 123 3.48 -6.88 5.04
N PRO A 124 3.60 -5.58 5.37
CA PRO A 124 3.52 -5.14 6.76
C PRO A 124 2.11 -5.13 7.30
N VAL A 125 2.04 -5.29 8.62
CA VAL A 125 0.80 -5.16 9.40
C VAL A 125 0.63 -3.71 9.83
N GLN A 126 -0.48 -3.12 9.43
CA GLN A 126 -0.81 -1.69 9.61
C GLN A 126 -2.14 -1.50 10.36
N PRO A 127 -2.35 -0.30 10.96
CA PRO A 127 -3.63 0.06 11.57
C PRO A 127 -4.80 0.03 10.58
N MET A 128 -5.97 -0.37 11.05
CA MET A 128 -7.24 -0.20 10.33
C MET A 128 -7.64 1.27 10.31
N LYS A 129 -7.49 1.90 9.15
CA LYS A 129 -7.53 3.37 9.00
C LYS A 129 -8.89 3.99 9.27
N SER A 130 -9.98 3.34 8.82
CA SER A 130 -11.33 3.89 9.06
C SER A 130 -11.70 3.84 10.54
N ILE A 131 -11.36 2.73 11.23
CA ILE A 131 -11.58 2.63 12.69
C ILE A 131 -10.77 3.68 13.42
N ALA A 132 -9.49 3.85 13.06
CA ALA A 132 -8.65 4.87 13.65
C ALA A 132 -9.17 6.30 13.39
N ALA A 133 -9.63 6.58 12.18
CA ALA A 133 -10.19 7.87 11.81
C ALA A 133 -11.45 8.21 12.63
N VAL A 134 -12.37 7.24 12.76
CA VAL A 134 -13.58 7.40 13.58
C VAL A 134 -13.20 7.62 15.04
N ALA A 135 -12.30 6.81 15.59
CA ALA A 135 -11.85 6.94 16.97
C ALA A 135 -11.31 8.33 17.29
N ILE A 136 -10.55 8.92 16.37
CA ILE A 136 -9.96 10.24 16.57
C ILE A 136 -10.98 11.37 16.37
N SER A 137 -11.97 11.19 15.46
CA SER A 137 -12.95 12.23 15.13
C SER A 137 -14.17 12.26 16.06
N ASP A 138 -14.59 11.12 16.60
CA ASP A 138 -15.87 10.96 17.31
C ASP A 138 -15.78 11.28 18.82
N GLY A 139 -14.70 11.90 19.28
CA GLY A 139 -14.56 12.43 20.63
C GLY A 139 -14.75 11.38 21.73
N LEU A 140 -15.69 11.60 22.66
CA LEU A 140 -15.87 10.79 23.87
C LEU A 140 -16.65 9.49 23.67
N ASP A 141 -17.39 9.36 22.58
CA ASP A 141 -18.34 8.24 22.40
C ASP A 141 -17.72 7.00 21.75
N PHE A 142 -16.46 7.05 21.32
CA PHE A 142 -15.78 5.94 20.64
C PHE A 142 -14.38 5.73 21.24
N ASN A 143 -14.32 4.93 22.29
CA ASN A 143 -13.13 4.67 23.10
C ASN A 143 -12.53 3.29 22.82
N ILE A 144 -11.61 2.82 23.65
CA ILE A 144 -10.92 1.54 23.47
C ILE A 144 -11.86 0.35 23.29
N PRO A 145 -12.93 0.16 24.11
CA PRO A 145 -13.84 -0.96 23.92
C PRO A 145 -14.53 -0.95 22.54
N GLU A 146 -14.99 0.22 22.06
CA GLU A 146 -15.64 0.37 20.76
C GLU A 146 -14.65 0.12 19.61
N ILE A 147 -13.41 0.62 19.73
CA ILE A 147 -12.32 0.40 18.76
C ILE A 147 -12.03 -1.09 18.64
N MET A 148 -11.88 -1.78 19.77
CA MET A 148 -11.58 -3.21 19.79
C MET A 148 -12.75 -4.05 19.29
N ALA A 149 -13.99 -3.72 19.69
CA ALA A 149 -15.20 -4.37 19.17
C ALA A 149 -15.28 -4.25 17.64
N ALA A 150 -15.00 -3.05 17.09
CA ALA A 150 -14.95 -2.84 15.65
C ALA A 150 -13.90 -3.74 14.98
N GLY A 151 -12.71 -3.86 15.58
CA GLY A 151 -11.64 -4.75 15.10
C GLY A 151 -12.07 -6.22 15.08
N ILE A 152 -12.66 -6.70 16.18
CA ILE A 152 -13.15 -8.07 16.32
C ILE A 152 -14.25 -8.36 15.29
N CYS A 153 -15.25 -7.50 15.16
CA CYS A 153 -16.34 -7.68 14.19
C CYS A 153 -15.81 -7.68 12.75
N THR A 154 -14.93 -6.75 12.39
CA THR A 154 -14.30 -6.72 11.07
C THR A 154 -13.48 -7.98 10.83
N GLY A 155 -12.70 -8.40 11.82
CA GLY A 155 -11.89 -9.62 11.76
C GLY A 155 -12.73 -10.88 11.60
N ALA A 156 -13.83 -11.00 12.34
CA ALA A 156 -14.76 -12.12 12.24
C ALA A 156 -15.39 -12.24 10.84
N ILE A 157 -15.84 -11.12 10.27
CA ILE A 157 -16.41 -11.11 8.90
C ILE A 157 -15.34 -11.52 7.88
N LEU A 158 -14.11 -10.98 7.97
CA LEU A 158 -13.02 -11.34 7.06
C LEU A 158 -12.62 -12.81 7.22
N LEU A 159 -12.61 -13.36 8.43
CA LEU A 159 -12.36 -14.79 8.67
C LEU A 159 -13.42 -15.65 8.00
N VAL A 160 -14.70 -15.32 8.16
CA VAL A 160 -15.81 -16.04 7.54
C VAL A 160 -15.71 -15.97 6.01
N LEU A 161 -15.48 -14.80 5.43
CA LEU A 161 -15.30 -14.63 3.98
C LEU A 161 -14.08 -15.42 3.46
N GLY A 162 -13.00 -15.48 4.23
CA GLY A 162 -11.83 -16.29 3.90
C GLY A 162 -12.12 -17.77 4.01
N ALA A 163 -12.60 -18.25 5.16
CA ALA A 163 -12.84 -19.66 5.44
C ALA A 163 -13.87 -20.31 4.48
N THR A 164 -14.89 -19.56 4.06
CA THR A 164 -15.89 -20.01 3.08
C THR A 164 -15.38 -19.95 1.64
N GLY A 165 -14.20 -19.38 1.37
CA GLY A 165 -13.69 -19.18 0.01
C GLY A 165 -14.39 -18.04 -0.74
N LEU A 166 -15.39 -17.38 -0.16
CA LEU A 166 -16.15 -16.30 -0.80
C LEU A 166 -15.24 -15.11 -1.14
N MET A 167 -14.18 -14.88 -0.35
CA MET A 167 -13.18 -13.85 -0.63
C MET A 167 -12.48 -14.06 -1.98
N GLN A 168 -12.19 -15.31 -2.36
CA GLN A 168 -11.59 -15.62 -3.66
C GLN A 168 -12.55 -15.35 -4.82
N LEU A 169 -13.85 -15.58 -4.62
CA LEU A 169 -14.87 -15.21 -5.59
C LEU A 169 -14.93 -13.69 -5.78
N VAL A 170 -14.97 -12.93 -4.68
CA VAL A 170 -14.95 -11.47 -4.71
C VAL A 170 -13.69 -10.95 -5.44
N TYR A 171 -12.52 -11.54 -5.15
CA TYR A 171 -11.27 -11.19 -5.83
C TYR A 171 -11.34 -11.38 -7.36
N LYS A 172 -11.95 -12.49 -7.83
CA LYS A 172 -12.09 -12.80 -9.27
C LYS A 172 -13.12 -11.91 -9.98
N LEU A 173 -14.14 -11.43 -9.27
CA LEU A 173 -15.21 -10.61 -9.86
C LEU A 173 -14.80 -9.14 -10.07
N ILE A 174 -13.79 -8.66 -9.38
CA ILE A 174 -13.38 -7.25 -9.44
C ILE A 174 -12.43 -7.01 -10.61
N PRO A 175 -12.78 -6.13 -11.57
CA PRO A 175 -11.93 -5.79 -12.70
C PRO A 175 -10.62 -5.11 -12.26
N LEU A 176 -9.54 -5.38 -13.00
CA LEU A 176 -8.23 -4.81 -12.72
C LEU A 176 -8.26 -3.28 -12.71
N SER A 177 -8.99 -2.65 -13.62
CA SER A 177 -9.14 -1.18 -13.68
C SER A 177 -9.71 -0.57 -12.41
N VAL A 178 -10.64 -1.26 -11.73
CA VAL A 178 -11.18 -0.82 -10.44
C VAL A 178 -10.15 -1.01 -9.33
N VAL A 179 -9.42 -2.13 -9.32
CA VAL A 179 -8.34 -2.35 -8.34
C VAL A 179 -7.26 -1.25 -8.46
N ARG A 180 -6.85 -0.94 -9.70
CA ARG A 180 -5.90 0.16 -9.97
C ARG A 180 -6.43 1.53 -9.54
N GLY A 181 -7.72 1.78 -9.73
CA GLY A 181 -8.37 2.99 -9.23
C GLY A 181 -8.29 3.12 -7.70
N ILE A 182 -8.52 2.03 -6.97
CA ILE A 182 -8.36 2.00 -5.51
C ILE A 182 -6.89 2.20 -5.10
N GLN A 183 -5.94 1.54 -5.77
CA GLN A 183 -4.51 1.70 -5.49
C GLN A 183 -4.04 3.14 -5.76
N LEU A 184 -4.43 3.72 -6.89
CA LEU A 184 -4.12 5.10 -7.25
C LEU A 184 -4.71 6.09 -6.25
N SER A 185 -5.98 5.94 -5.87
CA SER A 185 -6.62 6.81 -4.88
C SER A 185 -5.92 6.75 -3.52
N GLN A 186 -5.55 5.56 -3.06
CA GLN A 186 -4.83 5.39 -1.79
C GLN A 186 -3.40 5.98 -1.86
N GLY A 187 -2.69 5.76 -2.97
CA GLY A 187 -1.36 6.33 -3.17
C GLY A 187 -1.38 7.86 -3.18
N LEU A 188 -2.33 8.48 -3.89
CA LEU A 188 -2.51 9.93 -3.91
C LEU A 188 -2.97 10.48 -2.55
N ALA A 189 -3.85 9.78 -1.83
CA ALA A 189 -4.25 10.16 -0.47
C ALA A 189 -3.04 10.17 0.49
N PHE A 190 -2.13 9.19 0.37
CA PHE A 190 -0.89 9.18 1.13
C PHE A 190 0.03 10.34 0.76
N ALA A 191 0.20 10.62 -0.53
CA ALA A 191 1.01 11.73 -1.00
C ALA A 191 0.46 13.07 -0.50
N MET A 192 -0.85 13.30 -0.57
CA MET A 192 -1.50 14.49 -0.04
C MET A 192 -1.31 14.63 1.48
N THR A 193 -1.48 13.54 2.22
CA THR A 193 -1.25 13.50 3.68
C THR A 193 0.23 13.78 4.00
N ALA A 194 1.14 13.21 3.24
CA ALA A 194 2.57 13.44 3.36
C ALA A 194 2.95 14.90 3.18
N VAL A 195 2.44 15.54 2.12
CA VAL A 195 2.64 16.99 1.89
C VAL A 195 2.06 17.82 3.04
N LYS A 196 0.90 17.41 3.59
CA LYS A 196 0.33 18.06 4.78
C LYS A 196 1.26 17.92 5.99
N TYR A 197 1.84 16.73 6.23
CA TYR A 197 2.79 16.49 7.32
C TYR A 197 4.10 17.27 7.13
N ILE A 198 4.56 17.43 5.91
CA ILE A 198 5.76 18.24 5.60
C ILE A 198 5.47 19.72 5.83
N ARG A 199 4.34 20.25 5.34
CA ARG A 199 4.05 21.69 5.35
C ARG A 199 3.49 22.24 6.67
N LYS A 200 2.80 21.41 7.46
CA LYS A 200 2.08 21.84 8.67
C LYS A 200 2.53 21.04 9.89
N VAL A 201 2.59 21.74 11.01
CA VAL A 201 2.74 21.09 12.32
C VAL A 201 1.47 20.30 12.62
N GLN A 202 1.61 19.05 13.05
CA GLN A 202 0.49 18.18 13.38
C GLN A 202 0.28 18.13 14.90
N ASP A 203 -0.97 18.16 15.31
CA ASP A 203 -1.40 17.82 16.67
C ASP A 203 -2.10 16.46 16.58
N PHE A 204 -1.38 15.40 16.90
CA PHE A 204 -1.92 14.04 16.80
C PHE A 204 -3.01 13.78 17.85
N SER A 205 -2.96 14.44 19.02
CA SER A 205 -3.99 14.28 20.06
C SER A 205 -5.36 14.82 19.62
N LYS A 206 -5.36 15.88 18.80
CA LYS A 206 -6.60 16.53 18.30
C LYS A 206 -6.86 16.24 16.83
N SER A 207 -6.02 15.42 16.17
CA SER A 207 -6.05 15.15 14.72
C SER A 207 -6.17 16.41 13.84
N LYS A 208 -5.61 17.51 14.28
CA LYS A 208 -5.66 18.80 13.60
C LYS A 208 -4.27 19.23 13.17
N SER A 209 -4.21 19.88 12.01
CA SER A 209 -3.00 20.62 11.63
C SER A 209 -3.05 21.97 12.31
N LYS A 210 -1.96 22.31 12.98
CA LYS A 210 -1.72 23.63 13.54
C LYS A 210 -1.19 24.57 12.46
N GLU A 211 -0.30 25.44 12.81
CA GLU A 211 0.34 26.44 11.96
C GLU A 211 1.19 25.83 10.84
N HIS A 212 1.60 26.67 9.90
CA HIS A 212 2.61 26.32 8.92
C HIS A 212 3.93 25.98 9.62
N ARG A 213 4.60 24.92 9.12
CA ARG A 213 5.90 24.54 9.64
C ARG A 213 6.93 25.65 9.38
N HIS A 214 7.73 25.99 10.37
CA HIS A 214 8.82 26.94 10.22
C HIS A 214 9.83 26.43 9.17
N TRP A 215 10.46 27.36 8.46
CA TRP A 215 11.47 27.02 7.46
C TRP A 215 12.69 26.37 8.08
N VAL A 216 13.19 26.90 9.19
CA VAL A 216 14.42 26.48 9.88
C VAL A 216 14.05 25.82 11.21
N GLY A 217 14.90 24.90 11.67
CA GLY A 217 14.74 24.22 12.96
C GLY A 217 14.90 22.70 12.86
N LEU A 218 14.95 22.04 14.02
CA LEU A 218 15.13 20.58 14.14
C LEU A 218 13.91 19.77 13.62
N ASP A 219 12.80 20.44 13.32
CA ASP A 219 11.64 19.90 12.63
C ASP A 219 11.17 20.93 11.57
N GLY A 220 12.13 21.55 10.87
CA GLY A 220 11.87 22.58 9.88
C GLY A 220 11.52 22.02 8.51
N LEU A 221 10.95 22.89 7.65
CA LEU A 221 10.61 22.53 6.27
C LEU A 221 11.88 22.19 5.45
N ILE A 222 12.97 22.92 5.66
CA ILE A 222 14.26 22.68 4.98
C ILE A 222 14.78 21.28 5.29
N LEU A 223 14.69 20.82 6.54
CA LEU A 223 15.09 19.45 6.93
C LEU A 223 14.29 18.41 6.11
N ALA A 224 12.98 18.57 6.02
CA ALA A 224 12.14 17.63 5.28
C ALA A 224 12.48 17.65 3.77
N ILE A 225 12.73 18.84 3.19
CA ILE A 225 13.15 18.98 1.78
C ILE A 225 14.50 18.29 1.55
N VAL A 226 15.48 18.52 2.43
CA VAL A 226 16.81 17.89 2.32
C VAL A 226 16.69 16.37 2.41
N CYS A 227 15.89 15.84 3.34
CA CYS A 227 15.62 14.40 3.43
C CYS A 227 14.95 13.85 2.17
N ALA A 228 14.00 14.59 1.59
CA ALA A 228 13.33 14.20 0.35
C ALA A 228 14.33 14.19 -0.83
N CYS A 229 15.12 15.24 -0.99
CA CYS A 229 16.17 15.32 -2.01
C CYS A 229 17.20 14.18 -1.84
N PHE A 230 17.63 13.90 -0.62
CA PHE A 230 18.55 12.79 -0.33
C PHE A 230 17.96 11.45 -0.80
N ILE A 231 16.70 11.15 -0.48
CA ILE A 231 16.03 9.92 -0.92
C ILE A 231 15.92 9.89 -2.46
N ILE A 232 15.58 11.01 -3.12
CA ILE A 232 15.50 11.08 -4.58
C ILE A 232 16.85 10.78 -5.23
N VAL A 233 17.92 11.37 -4.72
CA VAL A 233 19.27 11.18 -5.27
C VAL A 233 19.73 9.73 -5.12
N ILE A 234 19.44 9.11 -3.97
CA ILE A 234 19.87 7.73 -3.69
C ILE A 234 19.00 6.68 -4.39
N ASN A 235 17.69 6.79 -4.29
CA ASN A 235 16.75 5.76 -4.76
C ASN A 235 16.17 6.04 -6.15
N GLY A 236 16.28 7.25 -6.68
CA GLY A 236 15.69 7.63 -7.95
C GLY A 236 14.17 7.46 -7.98
N ALA A 237 13.61 7.37 -9.17
CA ALA A 237 12.18 7.10 -9.39
C ALA A 237 11.82 5.62 -9.11
N GLY A 238 12.76 4.70 -9.11
CA GLY A 238 12.60 3.24 -8.99
C GLY A 238 13.43 2.51 -10.04
N GLU A 239 13.44 1.18 -10.00
CA GLU A 239 14.10 0.37 -11.03
C GLU A 239 13.30 0.47 -12.34
N GLU A 240 13.90 1.05 -13.38
CA GLU A 240 13.43 0.90 -14.74
C GLU A 240 13.75 -0.54 -15.21
N ARG A 241 12.74 -1.28 -15.67
CA ARG A 241 12.99 -2.51 -16.44
C ARG A 241 13.78 -2.10 -17.66
N ASN A 242 15.01 -2.58 -17.80
CA ASN A 242 15.88 -2.35 -18.93
C ASN A 242 15.13 -2.67 -20.23
N GLU A 243 14.71 -1.64 -20.96
CA GLU A 243 14.36 -1.76 -22.36
C GLU A 243 15.66 -1.77 -23.15
N ARG A 244 15.86 -2.88 -23.87
CA ARG A 244 16.77 -3.18 -24.96
C ARG A 244 18.00 -2.26 -25.15
N GLU A 245 19.13 -2.83 -24.86
CA GLU A 245 20.42 -2.31 -25.28
C GLU A 245 20.55 -2.44 -26.83
N THR A 246 20.49 -1.30 -27.50
CA THR A 246 21.09 -1.12 -28.83
C THR A 246 22.13 -0.03 -28.63
N GLY A 247 23.39 -0.38 -28.46
CA GLY A 247 24.41 0.61 -28.16
C GLY A 247 25.76 0.23 -28.74
N ASN A 248 26.49 1.20 -29.27
CA ASN A 248 27.86 1.16 -29.76
C ASN A 248 28.85 0.92 -28.59
N VAL A 249 30.04 0.38 -28.93
CA VAL A 249 31.07 -0.09 -27.97
C VAL A 249 31.55 1.02 -26.99
N ASP A 250 31.58 2.28 -27.41
CA ASP A 250 31.98 3.43 -26.57
C ASP A 250 30.93 3.79 -25.50
N ASP A 251 29.69 3.38 -25.71
CA ASP A 251 28.59 3.55 -24.73
C ASP A 251 28.58 2.46 -23.64
N GLU A 252 29.24 1.31 -23.88
CA GLU A 252 29.29 0.20 -22.91
C GLU A 252 30.10 0.55 -21.65
N GLU A 253 31.22 1.24 -21.79
CA GLU A 253 32.08 1.59 -20.64
C GLU A 253 31.45 2.68 -19.78
N ARG A 254 30.80 3.70 -20.38
CA ARG A 254 29.99 4.70 -19.70
C ARG A 254 28.78 4.05 -19.02
N ASN A 255 28.11 3.13 -19.69
CA ASN A 255 26.99 2.36 -19.14
C ASN A 255 27.40 1.48 -17.95
N MET A 256 28.54 0.80 -18.02
CA MET A 256 29.06 -0.01 -16.92
C MET A 256 29.42 0.85 -15.70
N ARG A 257 30.04 2.01 -15.90
CA ARG A 257 30.36 2.96 -14.81
C ARG A 257 29.07 3.53 -14.19
N SER A 258 28.09 3.90 -15.01
CA SER A 258 26.77 4.36 -14.54
C SER A 258 26.02 3.26 -13.78
N LYS A 259 26.02 2.02 -14.28
CA LYS A 259 25.43 0.85 -13.61
C LYS A 259 26.11 0.56 -12.26
N ARG A 260 27.45 0.69 -12.18
CA ARG A 260 28.20 0.54 -10.91
C ARG A 260 27.83 1.63 -9.90
N ILE A 261 27.78 2.89 -10.31
CA ILE A 261 27.40 4.01 -9.45
C ILE A 261 25.96 3.83 -8.96
N LYS A 262 25.02 3.54 -9.86
CA LYS A 262 23.61 3.27 -9.49
C LYS A 262 23.48 2.10 -8.50
N LYS A 263 24.24 1.01 -8.72
CA LYS A 263 24.26 -0.16 -7.82
C LYS A 263 24.84 0.19 -6.44
N THR A 264 25.91 1.01 -6.39
CA THR A 264 26.52 1.46 -5.12
C THR A 264 25.58 2.38 -4.38
N MET A 265 24.93 3.33 -5.09
CA MET A 265 23.93 4.23 -4.48
C MET A 265 22.72 3.46 -3.98
N ALA A 266 22.19 2.49 -4.73
CA ALA A 266 21.06 1.66 -4.30
C ALA A 266 21.33 0.84 -3.03
N ASN A 267 22.59 0.60 -2.66
CA ASN A 267 22.96 -0.08 -1.43
C ASN A 267 22.96 0.84 -0.19
N ILE A 268 22.84 2.16 -0.37
CA ILE A 268 22.77 3.10 0.77
C ILE A 268 21.37 3.02 1.40
N PRO A 269 21.26 2.68 2.69
CA PRO A 269 19.96 2.55 3.35
C PRO A 269 19.36 3.92 3.69
N SER A 270 18.90 4.64 2.66
CA SER A 270 18.46 6.03 2.75
C SER A 270 17.30 6.26 3.71
N ALA A 271 16.27 5.40 3.69
CA ALA A 271 15.13 5.52 4.60
C ALA A 271 15.52 5.23 6.05
N PHE A 272 16.43 4.26 6.26
CA PHE A 272 16.96 3.95 7.58
C PHE A 272 17.78 5.13 8.14
N ILE A 273 18.66 5.73 7.34
CA ILE A 273 19.45 6.90 7.72
C ILE A 273 18.54 8.07 8.08
N VAL A 274 17.54 8.36 7.25
CA VAL A 274 16.56 9.44 7.47
C VAL A 274 15.73 9.18 8.73
N PHE A 275 15.31 7.93 8.96
CA PHE A 275 14.60 7.56 10.18
C PHE A 275 15.49 7.69 11.43
N LEU A 276 16.72 7.20 11.38
CA LEU A 276 17.68 7.33 12.49
C LEU A 276 17.99 8.80 12.82
N LEU A 277 18.15 9.64 11.79
CA LEU A 277 18.26 11.08 11.97
C LEU A 277 17.06 11.64 12.74
N GLY A 278 15.84 11.21 12.39
CA GLY A 278 14.62 11.61 13.11
C GLY A 278 14.63 11.21 14.59
N VAL A 279 15.10 10.00 14.90
CA VAL A 279 15.25 9.53 16.28
C VAL A 279 16.26 10.39 17.04
N VAL A 280 17.44 10.65 16.48
CA VAL A 280 18.47 11.51 17.09
C VAL A 280 17.91 12.91 17.35
N LEU A 281 17.21 13.48 16.38
CA LEU A 281 16.59 14.80 16.52
C LEU A 281 15.49 14.84 17.60
N ALA A 282 14.74 13.76 17.79
CA ALA A 282 13.77 13.66 18.88
C ALA A 282 14.44 13.84 20.26
N PHE A 283 15.57 13.18 20.49
CA PHE A 283 16.35 13.33 21.73
C PHE A 283 16.98 14.72 21.87
N ILE A 284 17.47 15.32 20.78
CA ILE A 284 18.03 16.69 20.79
C ILE A 284 16.95 17.71 21.11
N ARG A 285 15.74 17.55 20.56
CA ARG A 285 14.61 18.46 20.81
C ARG A 285 14.14 18.44 22.26
N LYS A 286 14.21 17.29 22.93
CA LYS A 286 13.83 17.16 24.35
C LYS A 286 14.73 16.14 25.08
N PRO A 287 15.91 16.54 25.54
CA PRO A 287 16.83 15.65 26.26
C PRO A 287 16.23 15.07 27.55
N ALA A 288 15.31 15.81 28.19
CA ALA A 288 14.65 15.38 29.41
C ALA A 288 13.76 14.12 29.23
N VAL A 289 13.39 13.76 28.00
CA VAL A 289 12.61 12.53 27.72
C VAL A 289 13.30 11.28 28.28
N VAL A 290 14.63 11.24 28.30
CA VAL A 290 15.40 10.09 28.81
C VAL A 290 15.07 9.79 30.27
N LYS A 291 14.82 10.83 31.08
CA LYS A 291 14.49 10.68 32.50
C LYS A 291 13.10 10.12 32.75
N ASP A 292 12.22 10.27 31.78
CA ASP A 292 10.83 9.87 31.87
C ASP A 292 10.57 8.46 31.31
N ILE A 293 11.59 7.83 30.73
CA ILE A 293 11.48 6.47 30.16
C ILE A 293 11.45 5.46 31.31
N LYS A 294 10.36 4.71 31.36
CA LYS A 294 10.25 3.53 32.21
C LYS A 294 10.54 2.31 31.35
N PHE A 295 11.47 1.48 31.81
CA PHE A 295 11.80 0.22 31.15
C PHE A 295 10.85 -0.89 31.61
N GLY A 296 10.43 -1.73 30.67
CA GLY A 296 9.57 -2.86 30.88
C GLY A 296 8.34 -2.87 29.97
N PRO A 297 7.70 -4.03 29.81
CA PRO A 297 6.47 -4.15 29.04
C PRO A 297 5.32 -3.41 29.74
N SER A 298 4.41 -2.88 28.95
CA SER A 298 3.14 -2.36 29.48
C SER A 298 2.27 -3.51 29.97
N PRO A 299 1.48 -3.32 31.05
CA PRO A 299 0.54 -4.31 31.50
C PRO A 299 -0.48 -4.61 30.36
N MET A 300 -0.73 -5.88 30.12
CA MET A 300 -1.75 -6.34 29.16
C MET A 300 -3.00 -6.64 29.95
N GLU A 301 -4.08 -5.95 29.62
CA GLU A 301 -5.38 -6.15 30.24
C GLU A 301 -6.38 -6.64 29.20
N ILE A 302 -7.29 -7.53 29.63
CA ILE A 302 -8.38 -7.98 28.79
C ILE A 302 -9.43 -6.88 28.75
N VAL A 303 -9.76 -6.43 27.54
CA VAL A 303 -10.77 -5.38 27.32
C VAL A 303 -12.13 -5.90 27.72
N GLN A 304 -12.83 -5.12 28.55
CA GLN A 304 -14.22 -5.40 28.95
C GLN A 304 -15.18 -4.80 27.94
N PHE A 305 -16.03 -5.62 27.35
CA PHE A 305 -16.98 -5.20 26.33
C PHE A 305 -18.39 -5.05 26.90
N THR A 306 -18.99 -3.89 26.68
CA THR A 306 -20.40 -3.66 26.95
C THR A 306 -21.24 -3.91 25.68
N SER A 307 -22.54 -4.14 25.83
CA SER A 307 -23.47 -4.21 24.69
C SER A 307 -23.43 -2.94 23.84
N HIS A 308 -23.26 -1.79 24.49
CA HIS A 308 -23.08 -0.51 23.80
C HIS A 308 -21.80 -0.49 22.95
N ALA A 309 -20.69 -0.98 23.48
CA ALA A 309 -19.41 -1.03 22.75
C ALA A 309 -19.50 -1.90 21.49
N TRP A 310 -20.16 -3.06 21.57
CA TRP A 310 -20.40 -3.90 20.39
C TRP A 310 -21.24 -3.19 19.32
N LYS A 311 -22.35 -2.55 19.74
CA LYS A 311 -23.24 -1.83 18.82
C LYS A 311 -22.54 -0.65 18.15
N GLN A 312 -21.87 0.20 18.92
CA GLN A 312 -21.18 1.38 18.38
C GLN A 312 -19.97 0.96 17.55
N GLY A 313 -19.19 -0.02 18.04
CA GLY A 313 -18.06 -0.58 17.30
C GLY A 313 -18.46 -1.14 15.94
N PHE A 314 -19.58 -1.87 15.87
CA PHE A 314 -20.10 -2.39 14.61
C PHE A 314 -20.55 -1.28 13.66
N ILE A 315 -21.42 -0.37 14.13
CA ILE A 315 -22.05 0.66 13.28
C ILE A 315 -21.02 1.70 12.84
N LYS A 316 -20.27 2.28 13.77
CA LYS A 316 -19.36 3.39 13.49
C LYS A 316 -17.98 2.93 12.98
N GLY A 317 -17.52 1.75 13.40
CA GLY A 317 -16.19 1.23 13.07
C GLY A 317 -16.20 0.19 11.98
N THR A 318 -16.93 -0.94 12.15
CA THR A 318 -16.90 -2.08 11.23
C THR A 318 -17.49 -1.74 9.87
N ILE A 319 -18.66 -1.13 9.80
CA ILE A 319 -19.34 -0.81 8.53
C ILE A 319 -18.45 0.02 7.60
N PRO A 320 -17.82 1.14 8.01
CA PRO A 320 -16.94 1.90 7.14
C PRO A 320 -15.58 1.23 6.87
N GLN A 321 -15.11 0.36 7.80
CA GLN A 321 -13.82 -0.32 7.65
C GLN A 321 -13.89 -1.53 6.73
N LEU A 322 -14.99 -2.26 6.72
CA LEU A 322 -15.10 -3.54 6.00
C LEU A 322 -14.83 -3.42 4.49
N PRO A 323 -15.43 -2.46 3.75
CA PRO A 323 -15.10 -2.26 2.33
C PRO A 323 -13.62 -1.94 2.12
N LEU A 324 -13.04 -1.10 2.97
CA LEU A 324 -11.62 -0.75 2.89
C LEU A 324 -10.72 -1.97 3.16
N SER A 325 -11.07 -2.82 4.12
CA SER A 325 -10.32 -4.06 4.40
C SER A 325 -10.40 -5.04 3.24
N ILE A 326 -11.57 -5.26 2.62
CA ILE A 326 -11.72 -6.14 1.46
C ILE A 326 -10.91 -5.59 0.28
N LEU A 327 -11.12 -4.33 -0.08
CA LEU A 327 -10.57 -3.76 -1.31
C LEU A 327 -9.06 -3.46 -1.20
N ASN A 328 -8.63 -2.81 -0.11
CA ASN A 328 -7.24 -2.38 0.03
C ASN A 328 -6.36 -3.43 0.72
N SER A 329 -6.87 -4.06 1.79
CA SER A 329 -6.04 -4.94 2.63
C SER A 329 -6.02 -6.39 2.18
N VAL A 330 -6.95 -6.82 1.32
CA VAL A 330 -6.93 -8.15 0.72
C VAL A 330 -6.69 -8.05 -0.78
N ILE A 331 -7.59 -7.43 -1.53
CA ILE A 331 -7.56 -7.46 -2.99
C ILE A 331 -6.37 -6.68 -3.55
N ALA A 332 -6.21 -5.42 -3.15
CA ALA A 332 -5.11 -4.58 -3.65
C ALA A 332 -3.75 -5.08 -3.18
N VAL A 333 -3.64 -5.62 -1.95
CA VAL A 333 -2.39 -6.21 -1.43
C VAL A 333 -2.02 -7.47 -2.22
N CYS A 334 -2.96 -8.40 -2.45
CA CYS A 334 -2.70 -9.59 -3.24
C CYS A 334 -2.26 -9.23 -4.66
N LYS A 335 -2.98 -8.31 -5.30
CA LYS A 335 -2.63 -7.87 -6.66
C LYS A 335 -1.25 -7.21 -6.70
N LEU A 336 -0.98 -6.26 -5.80
CA LEU A 336 0.32 -5.60 -5.69
C LEU A 336 1.44 -6.60 -5.41
N SER A 337 1.22 -7.57 -4.51
CA SER A 337 2.21 -8.63 -4.21
C SER A 337 2.52 -9.47 -5.44
N SER A 338 1.51 -9.86 -6.22
CA SER A 338 1.69 -10.62 -7.47
C SER A 338 2.44 -9.83 -8.53
N ASP A 339 2.20 -8.51 -8.63
CA ASP A 339 2.87 -7.63 -9.60
C ASP A 339 4.34 -7.39 -9.25
N LEU A 340 4.65 -7.21 -7.95
CA LEU A 340 6.00 -6.93 -7.48
C LEU A 340 6.87 -8.18 -7.30
N PHE A 341 6.25 -9.33 -7.03
CA PHE A 341 6.93 -10.60 -6.78
C PHE A 341 6.42 -11.70 -7.70
N PRO A 342 6.72 -11.63 -9.01
CA PRO A 342 6.33 -12.65 -9.97
C PRO A 342 6.94 -14.00 -9.57
N GLY A 343 6.14 -15.08 -9.65
CA GLY A 343 6.53 -16.43 -9.23
C GLY A 343 6.16 -16.78 -7.79
N LYS A 344 5.54 -15.87 -7.02
CA LYS A 344 4.89 -16.17 -5.75
C LYS A 344 3.37 -16.07 -5.89
N GLU A 345 2.68 -17.07 -5.36
CA GLU A 345 1.21 -17.11 -5.37
C GLU A 345 0.65 -16.52 -4.07
N PHE A 346 -0.32 -15.63 -4.20
CA PHE A 346 -1.02 -14.97 -3.09
C PHE A 346 -2.50 -15.27 -3.17
N SER A 347 -3.00 -15.95 -2.13
CA SER A 347 -4.41 -16.28 -2.01
C SER A 347 -5.14 -15.19 -1.21
N ALA A 348 -6.18 -14.60 -1.82
CA ALA A 348 -7.07 -13.68 -1.12
C ALA A 348 -7.75 -14.33 0.09
N THR A 349 -8.04 -15.63 0.01
CA THR A 349 -8.50 -16.45 1.13
C THR A 349 -7.51 -16.44 2.29
N SER A 350 -6.24 -16.76 2.03
CA SER A 350 -5.20 -16.80 3.07
C SER A 350 -5.01 -15.45 3.74
N VAL A 351 -4.93 -14.37 2.94
CA VAL A 351 -4.78 -13.01 3.46
C VAL A 351 -5.99 -12.58 4.29
N SER A 352 -7.21 -12.93 3.87
CA SER A 352 -8.43 -12.64 4.62
C SER A 352 -8.47 -13.38 5.97
N ILE A 353 -8.07 -14.66 5.99
CA ILE A 353 -8.00 -15.47 7.21
C ILE A 353 -6.96 -14.89 8.17
N THR A 354 -5.76 -14.54 7.70
CA THR A 354 -4.71 -13.99 8.58
C THR A 354 -5.14 -12.66 9.19
N VAL A 355 -5.74 -11.75 8.42
CA VAL A 355 -6.29 -10.49 8.94
C VAL A 355 -7.39 -10.75 9.96
N GLY A 356 -8.28 -11.72 9.69
CA GLY A 356 -9.32 -12.13 10.63
C GLY A 356 -8.75 -12.59 11.97
N LEU A 357 -7.81 -13.55 11.94
CA LEU A 357 -7.17 -14.12 13.13
C LEU A 357 -6.39 -13.07 13.94
N MET A 358 -5.64 -12.17 13.28
CA MET A 358 -4.91 -11.10 13.97
C MET A 358 -5.83 -10.26 14.85
N ASN A 359 -7.00 -9.88 14.35
CA ASN A 359 -7.94 -9.02 15.08
C ASN A 359 -8.73 -9.79 16.14
N LEU A 360 -9.11 -11.05 15.85
CA LEU A 360 -9.78 -11.91 16.82
C LEU A 360 -8.91 -12.25 18.03
N VAL A 361 -7.58 -12.19 17.90
CA VAL A 361 -6.67 -12.42 19.02
C VAL A 361 -6.27 -11.09 19.67
N GLY A 362 -5.72 -10.15 18.90
CA GLY A 362 -5.10 -8.96 19.48
C GLY A 362 -6.06 -7.98 20.13
N CYS A 363 -7.25 -7.81 19.57
CA CYS A 363 -8.20 -6.82 20.06
C CYS A 363 -8.75 -7.15 21.46
N TRP A 364 -8.76 -8.43 21.87
CA TRP A 364 -9.13 -8.80 23.24
C TRP A 364 -8.15 -8.25 24.28
N PHE A 365 -6.89 -8.10 23.91
CA PHE A 365 -5.83 -7.56 24.77
C PHE A 365 -5.58 -6.07 24.55
N GLY A 366 -6.48 -5.37 23.88
CA GLY A 366 -6.34 -3.93 23.60
C GLY A 366 -5.26 -3.60 22.56
N ALA A 367 -4.79 -4.58 21.79
CA ALA A 367 -3.94 -4.30 20.65
C ALA A 367 -4.78 -3.70 19.51
N MET A 368 -4.26 -2.66 18.90
CA MET A 368 -4.94 -1.92 17.85
C MET A 368 -5.42 -2.81 16.70
N PRO A 369 -6.67 -2.63 16.22
CA PRO A 369 -7.15 -3.30 15.02
C PRO A 369 -6.22 -3.09 13.82
N CYS A 370 -5.84 -4.19 13.17
CA CYS A 370 -4.82 -4.18 12.13
C CYS A 370 -5.21 -4.99 10.90
N CYS A 371 -4.55 -4.69 9.79
CA CYS A 371 -4.71 -5.35 8.51
C CYS A 371 -3.42 -5.27 7.69
N HIS A 372 -3.34 -5.95 6.56
CA HIS A 372 -2.24 -5.73 5.62
C HIS A 372 -2.46 -4.45 4.83
N GLY A 373 -1.41 -3.69 4.59
CA GLY A 373 -1.48 -2.40 3.91
C GLY A 373 -0.75 -2.41 2.56
N ALA A 374 -1.48 -2.20 1.46
CA ALA A 374 -0.87 -2.06 0.13
C ALA A 374 0.17 -0.92 0.08
N GLY A 375 -0.11 0.20 0.76
CA GLY A 375 0.83 1.33 0.83
C GLY A 375 2.10 1.03 1.62
N GLY A 376 2.01 0.23 2.69
CA GLY A 376 3.19 -0.23 3.42
C GLY A 376 4.03 -1.20 2.62
N LEU A 377 3.39 -2.13 1.90
CA LEU A 377 4.06 -3.03 0.96
C LEU A 377 4.81 -2.22 -0.12
N ALA A 378 4.12 -1.24 -0.75
CA ALA A 378 4.74 -0.36 -1.73
C ALA A 378 5.93 0.43 -1.14
N GLY A 379 5.78 0.98 0.06
CA GLY A 379 6.84 1.69 0.76
C GLY A 379 8.04 0.81 1.08
N GLN A 380 7.81 -0.40 1.60
CA GLN A 380 8.89 -1.34 1.89
C GLN A 380 9.60 -1.78 0.59
N TYR A 381 8.84 -2.05 -0.47
CA TYR A 381 9.41 -2.38 -1.79
C TYR A 381 10.24 -1.23 -2.36
N LYS A 382 9.74 0.02 -2.29
CA LYS A 382 10.45 1.23 -2.76
C LYS A 382 11.81 1.38 -2.12
N PHE A 383 11.93 1.08 -0.84
CA PHE A 383 13.17 1.21 -0.09
C PHE A 383 14.01 -0.08 -0.04
N GLY A 384 13.70 -1.07 -0.86
CA GLY A 384 14.55 -2.24 -1.08
C GLY A 384 14.15 -3.51 -0.35
N GLY A 385 12.99 -3.54 0.31
CA GLY A 385 12.43 -4.79 0.88
C GLY A 385 12.05 -5.74 -0.25
N ARG A 386 12.56 -6.98 -0.21
CA ARG A 386 12.33 -7.99 -1.25
C ARG A 386 11.94 -9.35 -0.70
N SER A 387 12.01 -9.52 0.62
CA SER A 387 11.72 -10.79 1.26
C SER A 387 10.79 -10.65 2.48
N GLY A 388 10.28 -11.77 2.99
CA GLY A 388 9.60 -11.80 4.28
C GLY A 388 10.50 -11.44 5.46
N GLY A 389 11.82 -11.52 5.28
CA GLY A 389 12.81 -11.07 6.25
C GLY A 389 12.70 -9.58 6.56
N CYS A 390 12.38 -8.74 5.58
CA CYS A 390 12.16 -7.31 5.76
C CYS A 390 11.09 -7.03 6.82
N VAL A 391 9.91 -7.62 6.65
CA VAL A 391 8.81 -7.42 7.59
C VAL A 391 9.04 -8.16 8.91
N ALA A 392 9.81 -9.25 8.91
CA ALA A 392 10.18 -9.95 10.13
C ALA A 392 11.15 -9.13 11.00
N ILE A 393 12.14 -8.43 10.41
CA ILE A 393 13.01 -7.48 11.13
C ILE A 393 12.17 -6.35 11.74
N LEU A 394 11.26 -5.76 10.96
CA LEU A 394 10.35 -4.73 11.47
C LEU A 394 9.53 -5.25 12.65
N GLY A 395 9.03 -6.49 12.54
CA GLY A 395 8.28 -7.17 13.59
C GLY A 395 9.11 -7.39 14.85
N ALA A 396 10.32 -7.90 14.71
CA ALA A 396 11.24 -8.10 15.82
C ALA A 396 11.60 -6.78 16.51
N ALA A 397 11.83 -5.71 15.74
CA ALA A 397 12.09 -4.38 16.29
C ALA A 397 10.86 -3.83 17.05
N LYS A 398 9.65 -3.92 16.49
CA LYS A 398 8.42 -3.52 17.18
C LYS A 398 8.23 -4.29 18.48
N MET A 399 8.41 -5.62 18.46
CA MET A 399 8.27 -6.47 19.64
C MET A 399 9.31 -6.11 20.70
N ALA A 400 10.58 -5.94 20.32
CA ALA A 400 11.64 -5.53 21.24
C ALA A 400 11.34 -4.16 21.88
N LEU A 401 10.92 -3.17 21.09
CA LEU A 401 10.53 -1.85 21.60
C LEU A 401 9.32 -1.92 22.54
N GLY A 402 8.32 -2.75 22.22
CA GLY A 402 7.15 -2.98 23.08
C GLY A 402 7.51 -3.63 24.42
N LEU A 403 8.44 -4.59 24.42
CA LEU A 403 8.90 -5.29 25.62
C LEU A 403 9.82 -4.42 26.48
N VAL A 404 10.71 -3.63 25.85
CA VAL A 404 11.73 -2.85 26.56
C VAL A 404 11.19 -1.50 27.04
N LEU A 405 10.46 -0.78 26.18
CA LEU A 405 10.00 0.59 26.44
C LEU A 405 8.51 0.69 26.74
N GLY A 406 7.72 -0.33 26.34
CA GLY A 406 6.30 -0.33 26.53
C GLY A 406 5.64 0.96 26.01
N THR A 407 4.70 1.51 26.78
CA THR A 407 4.01 2.77 26.45
C THR A 407 4.92 3.99 26.59
N SER A 408 6.07 3.90 27.30
CA SER A 408 7.00 5.03 27.42
C SER A 408 7.58 5.48 26.07
N LEU A 409 7.57 4.62 25.05
CA LEU A 409 8.01 4.96 23.70
C LEU A 409 7.20 6.13 23.10
N VAL A 410 5.93 6.33 23.51
CA VAL A 410 5.11 7.46 23.03
C VAL A 410 5.79 8.81 23.30
N ARG A 411 6.51 8.93 24.41
CA ARG A 411 7.20 10.17 24.79
C ARG A 411 8.34 10.52 23.82
N ILE A 412 8.99 9.50 23.25
CA ILE A 412 10.02 9.70 22.21
C ILE A 412 9.36 10.05 20.88
N LEU A 413 8.29 9.31 20.52
CA LEU A 413 7.59 9.50 19.24
C LEU A 413 6.87 10.84 19.15
N ASP A 414 6.39 11.40 20.25
CA ASP A 414 5.75 12.71 20.31
C ASP A 414 6.72 13.86 19.91
N TRP A 415 8.02 13.67 20.15
CA TRP A 415 9.05 14.64 19.75
C TRP A 415 9.73 14.32 18.42
N PHE A 416 9.35 13.20 17.77
CA PHE A 416 9.88 12.84 16.45
C PHE A 416 9.51 13.88 15.40
N PRO A 417 10.44 14.31 14.51
CA PRO A 417 10.14 15.26 13.45
C PRO A 417 9.12 14.69 12.46
N VAL A 418 7.89 15.18 12.52
CA VAL A 418 6.77 14.66 11.69
C VAL A 418 7.01 14.90 10.21
N GLY A 419 7.76 15.94 9.84
CA GLY A 419 8.20 16.19 8.48
C GLY A 419 8.95 15.01 7.86
N ILE A 420 9.79 14.34 8.63
CA ILE A 420 10.54 13.14 8.20
C ILE A 420 9.58 11.97 7.93
N LEU A 421 8.58 11.74 8.81
CA LEU A 421 7.55 10.72 8.56
C LEU A 421 6.75 11.04 7.29
N GLY A 422 6.47 12.33 7.06
CA GLY A 422 5.85 12.80 5.82
C GLY A 422 6.67 12.44 4.58
N VAL A 423 7.98 12.62 4.63
CA VAL A 423 8.86 12.25 3.51
C VAL A 423 8.78 10.74 3.20
N LEU A 424 8.88 9.87 4.21
CA LEU A 424 8.77 8.42 4.01
C LEU A 424 7.39 8.03 3.45
N LEU A 425 6.32 8.64 3.98
CA LEU A 425 4.96 8.43 3.51
C LEU A 425 4.76 8.89 2.06
N LEU A 426 5.41 9.98 1.64
CA LEU A 426 5.34 10.49 0.28
C LEU A 426 5.83 9.45 -0.72
N PHE A 427 7.01 8.89 -0.49
CA PHE A 427 7.57 7.88 -1.40
C PHE A 427 6.77 6.57 -1.40
N ALA A 428 6.24 6.14 -0.26
CA ALA A 428 5.34 4.99 -0.19
C ALA A 428 4.04 5.24 -0.98
N GLY A 429 3.48 6.45 -0.90
CA GLY A 429 2.30 6.84 -1.65
C GLY A 429 2.53 6.92 -3.15
N LEU A 430 3.64 7.50 -3.58
CA LEU A 430 4.01 7.58 -4.99
C LEU A 430 4.24 6.18 -5.59
N GLU A 431 4.94 5.29 -4.89
CA GLU A 431 5.16 3.91 -5.36
C GLU A 431 3.85 3.15 -5.54
N LEU A 432 2.90 3.30 -4.58
CA LEU A 432 1.57 2.71 -4.71
C LEU A 432 0.79 3.31 -5.88
N ALA A 433 0.86 4.62 -6.10
CA ALA A 433 0.19 5.29 -7.22
C ALA A 433 0.76 4.83 -8.57
N MET A 434 2.07 4.61 -8.66
CA MET A 434 2.74 4.18 -9.89
C MET A 434 2.34 2.77 -10.36
N THR A 435 1.67 1.98 -9.53
CA THR A 435 1.17 0.65 -9.95
C THR A 435 0.12 0.72 -11.06
N CYS A 436 -0.52 1.87 -11.26
CA CYS A 436 -1.55 2.07 -12.30
C CYS A 436 -1.00 2.25 -13.71
N ARG A 437 0.33 2.28 -13.90
CA ARG A 437 0.99 2.47 -15.20
C ARG A 437 0.74 1.36 -16.22
N ASP A 438 0.19 0.23 -15.81
CA ASP A 438 -0.15 -0.91 -16.67
C ASP A 438 -1.51 -0.78 -17.37
N MET A 439 -2.22 0.32 -17.16
CA MET A 439 -3.51 0.60 -17.82
C MET A 439 -3.27 1.19 -19.20
N ASN A 440 -3.47 0.38 -20.24
CA ASN A 440 -3.16 0.74 -21.62
C ASN A 440 -4.42 1.08 -22.46
N SER A 441 -5.60 0.55 -22.10
CA SER A 441 -6.83 0.82 -22.83
C SER A 441 -7.51 2.09 -22.34
N LYS A 442 -8.04 2.91 -23.26
CA LYS A 442 -8.79 4.14 -22.93
C LYS A 442 -9.98 3.87 -22.00
N GLY A 443 -10.67 2.74 -22.18
CA GLY A 443 -11.80 2.36 -21.33
C GLY A 443 -11.38 2.00 -19.90
N GLU A 444 -10.29 1.24 -19.76
CA GLU A 444 -9.76 0.89 -18.44
C GLU A 444 -9.23 2.12 -17.68
N CYS A 445 -8.49 3.00 -18.39
CA CYS A 445 -8.06 4.28 -17.82
C CYS A 445 -9.25 5.12 -17.35
N PHE A 446 -10.33 5.17 -18.12
CA PHE A 446 -11.53 5.93 -17.76
C PHE A 446 -12.18 5.40 -16.48
N VAL A 447 -12.38 4.07 -16.38
CA VAL A 447 -12.91 3.42 -15.15
C VAL A 447 -12.01 3.70 -13.96
N MET A 448 -10.70 3.53 -14.13
CA MET A 448 -9.70 3.78 -13.08
C MET A 448 -9.75 5.22 -12.57
N LEU A 449 -9.79 6.20 -13.47
CA LEU A 449 -9.80 7.62 -13.10
C LEU A 449 -11.10 8.03 -12.40
N ILE A 450 -12.26 7.54 -12.85
CA ILE A 450 -13.54 7.78 -12.14
C ILE A 450 -13.49 7.19 -10.74
N CYS A 451 -13.08 5.91 -10.62
CA CYS A 451 -12.91 5.24 -9.32
C CYS A 451 -12.02 6.06 -8.40
N THR A 452 -10.89 6.56 -8.92
CA THR A 452 -9.92 7.38 -8.17
C THR A 452 -10.52 8.70 -7.73
N ALA A 453 -11.14 9.46 -8.64
CA ALA A 453 -11.70 10.77 -8.37
C ALA A 453 -12.80 10.70 -7.30
N VAL A 454 -13.73 9.75 -7.45
CA VAL A 454 -14.84 9.56 -6.50
C VAL A 454 -14.30 9.09 -5.14
N SER A 455 -13.30 8.20 -5.10
CA SER A 455 -12.66 7.77 -3.84
C SER A 455 -12.01 8.93 -3.09
N LEU A 456 -11.32 9.82 -3.80
CA LEU A 456 -10.59 10.94 -3.20
C LEU A 456 -11.55 12.02 -2.69
N VAL A 457 -12.51 12.44 -3.52
CA VAL A 457 -13.49 13.49 -3.15
C VAL A 457 -14.42 13.00 -2.03
N GLY A 458 -14.92 11.78 -2.14
CA GLY A 458 -15.78 11.18 -1.14
C GLY A 458 -15.05 10.66 0.10
N SER A 459 -13.71 10.73 0.13
CA SER A 459 -12.87 10.13 1.18
C SER A 459 -13.24 8.68 1.50
N SER A 460 -13.77 7.95 0.52
CA SER A 460 -14.34 6.60 0.66
C SER A 460 -13.96 5.70 -0.50
N ALA A 461 -13.13 4.70 -0.23
CA ALA A 461 -12.79 3.67 -1.19
C ALA A 461 -14.01 2.85 -1.63
N ALA A 462 -14.99 2.67 -0.75
CA ALA A 462 -16.23 1.95 -1.07
C ALA A 462 -17.06 2.68 -2.13
N LEU A 463 -17.21 4.01 -1.99
CA LEU A 463 -17.94 4.82 -2.96
C LEU A 463 -17.26 4.80 -4.33
N GLY A 464 -15.93 4.97 -4.36
CA GLY A 464 -15.15 4.88 -5.60
C GLY A 464 -15.24 3.50 -6.24
N PHE A 465 -15.22 2.43 -5.44
CA PHE A 465 -15.42 1.06 -5.93
C PHE A 465 -16.77 0.89 -6.60
N VAL A 466 -17.85 1.28 -5.93
CA VAL A 466 -19.21 1.15 -6.51
C VAL A 466 -19.32 1.93 -7.82
N CYS A 467 -18.88 3.18 -7.86
CA CYS A 467 -18.89 3.97 -9.09
C CYS A 467 -18.01 3.37 -10.18
N GLY A 468 -16.81 2.89 -9.83
CA GLY A 468 -15.93 2.21 -10.79
C GLY A 468 -16.55 0.95 -11.37
N MET A 469 -17.20 0.12 -10.54
CA MET A 469 -17.93 -1.08 -11.00
C MET A 469 -19.10 -0.74 -11.92
N VAL A 470 -19.92 0.25 -11.55
CA VAL A 470 -21.04 0.72 -12.38
C VAL A 470 -20.54 1.17 -13.76
N VAL A 471 -19.51 2.00 -13.80
CA VAL A 471 -18.94 2.49 -15.07
C VAL A 471 -18.35 1.35 -15.88
N HIS A 472 -17.66 0.40 -15.26
CA HIS A 472 -17.12 -0.78 -15.94
C HIS A 472 -18.25 -1.59 -16.60
N VAL A 473 -19.34 -1.86 -15.88
CA VAL A 473 -20.50 -2.60 -16.39
C VAL A 473 -21.17 -1.84 -17.55
N LEU A 474 -21.36 -0.52 -17.41
CA LEU A 474 -21.96 0.31 -18.46
C LEU A 474 -21.12 0.31 -19.76
N LEU A 475 -19.79 0.42 -19.65
CA LEU A 475 -18.89 0.34 -20.81
C LEU A 475 -18.94 -1.05 -21.46
N LYS A 476 -19.03 -2.11 -20.66
CA LYS A 476 -19.14 -3.48 -21.16
C LYS A 476 -20.47 -3.70 -21.91
N LEU A 477 -21.58 -3.21 -21.36
CA LEU A 477 -22.90 -3.26 -22.00
C LEU A 477 -22.93 -2.48 -23.34
N ARG A 478 -22.35 -1.28 -23.34
CA ARG A 478 -22.22 -0.48 -24.58
C ARG A 478 -21.45 -1.23 -25.67
N ASN A 479 -20.32 -1.84 -25.31
CA ASN A 479 -19.49 -2.58 -26.26
C ASN A 479 -20.18 -3.85 -26.77
N TYR A 480 -21.01 -4.48 -25.94
CA TYR A 480 -21.83 -5.64 -26.34
C TYR A 480 -22.88 -5.21 -27.38
N SER A 481 -23.63 -4.14 -27.11
CA SER A 481 -24.64 -3.59 -28.04
C SER A 481 -24.03 -3.18 -29.39
N SER A 482 -22.82 -2.63 -29.41
CA SER A 482 -22.14 -2.25 -30.66
C SER A 482 -21.69 -3.47 -31.49
N ARG A 483 -21.37 -4.59 -30.85
CA ARG A 483 -21.03 -5.85 -31.56
C ARG A 483 -22.24 -6.48 -32.24
N ASP A 484 -23.39 -6.47 -31.58
CA ASP A 484 -24.63 -7.01 -32.16
C ASP A 484 -25.09 -6.18 -33.36
N GLN A 485 -24.95 -4.84 -33.30
CA GLN A 485 -25.27 -3.99 -34.46
C GLN A 485 -24.32 -4.22 -35.64
N SER A 486 -23.03 -4.49 -35.39
CA SER A 486 -22.05 -4.80 -36.45
C SER A 486 -22.33 -6.17 -37.09
N ALA A 487 -22.78 -7.14 -36.30
CA ALA A 487 -23.19 -8.45 -36.82
C ALA A 487 -24.46 -8.37 -37.67
N CYS A 488 -25.45 -7.57 -37.27
CA CYS A 488 -26.68 -7.33 -38.08
C CYS A 488 -26.39 -6.62 -39.41
N THR A 489 -25.47 -5.64 -39.42
CA THR A 489 -25.13 -4.89 -40.64
C THR A 489 -24.36 -5.74 -41.66
N VAL A 490 -23.58 -6.70 -41.22
CA VAL A 490 -22.88 -7.66 -42.09
C VAL A 490 -23.90 -8.65 -42.76
N PHE A 491 -24.98 -9.03 -42.06
CA PHE A 491 -26.01 -9.90 -42.60
C PHE A 491 -26.93 -9.19 -43.61
N ILE A 492 -27.11 -7.87 -43.53
CA ILE A 492 -27.98 -7.10 -44.43
C ILE A 492 -27.24 -6.71 -45.73
N ASN A 493 -25.91 -6.58 -45.71
CA ASN A 493 -25.12 -6.23 -46.89
C ASN A 493 -24.52 -7.43 -47.65
N GLY A 494 -24.90 -8.65 -47.32
CA GLY A 494 -24.42 -9.91 -47.89
C GLY A 494 -25.51 -10.68 -48.68
N THR A 495 -26.28 -10.01 -49.51
CA THR A 495 -27.06 -10.69 -50.59
C THR A 495 -26.50 -10.26 -51.93
N PRO A 496 -26.24 -11.24 -52.83
CA PRO A 496 -25.56 -11.04 -54.11
C PRO A 496 -26.39 -10.24 -55.10
#